data_893c300f26a06e84cd5c651cf797fa03
#
_entry.id   893c300f26a06e84cd5c651cf797fa03
#
_cell.length_a   1.000
_cell.length_b   1.000
_cell.length_c   1.000
_cell.angle_alpha   90.00
_cell.angle_beta   90.00
_cell.angle_gamma   90.00
#
_symmetry.space_group_name_H-M   'P 1'
#
loop_
_entity.id
_entity.type
_entity.pdbx_description
1 polymer ?
#
loop_
_entity_poly.entity_id
_entity_poly.type
_entity_poly.pdbx_seq_one_letter_code
_entity_poly.pdbx_strand_id
1 'polypeptide(L)'
;RGDWEIKLPSGSISHGDLFKLSVHWEGGRGERIPSYATRVIQDDRTKIFSCQVWKPESEYAWEIENFTAPETAPVIYEAHIGMATEEEKLGTYAEFTGNVLPLIIKSGYNTIQLMAIQEHPFYGSFGYHVANFFAASSRFGTPEDLKVLVDKAHQAGIRVIMDLVHSHSVKNINEGLGMFDGTPGQYFH
;
A
#
# COMPACT_ATOMS: atom_id res chain seq x y z
N ARG A 1 9.02 3.14 26.97
CA ARG A 1 8.40 3.48 25.68
C ARG A 1 9.02 4.77 25.21
N GLY A 2 9.60 4.81 24.03
CA GLY A 2 10.18 6.01 23.44
C GLY A 2 9.91 6.01 21.95
N ASP A 3 9.49 7.16 21.45
CA ASP A 3 9.48 7.42 20.03
C ASP A 3 10.89 7.84 19.60
N TRP A 4 11.31 7.40 18.44
CA TRP A 4 12.59 7.80 17.87
C TRP A 4 12.34 8.91 16.86
N GLU A 5 13.00 10.04 17.06
CA GLU A 5 12.90 11.21 16.18
C GLU A 5 14.29 11.61 15.70
N ILE A 6 14.40 11.93 14.43
CA ILE A 6 15.58 12.58 13.85
C ILE A 6 15.14 13.84 13.11
N LYS A 7 15.82 14.95 13.36
CA LYS A 7 15.65 16.22 12.64
C LYS A 7 16.78 16.37 11.63
N LEU A 8 16.42 16.41 10.38
CA LEU A 8 17.36 16.65 9.30
C LEU A 8 17.30 18.11 8.84
N PRO A 9 18.43 18.68 8.36
CA PRO A 9 18.42 19.99 7.72
C PRO A 9 17.42 20.04 6.57
N SER A 10 16.86 21.22 6.30
CA SER A 10 15.96 21.41 5.15
C SER A 10 16.66 21.03 3.86
N GLY A 11 15.98 20.28 3.00
CA GLY A 11 16.53 19.80 1.73
C GLY A 11 17.43 18.57 1.82
N SER A 12 17.63 17.97 3.00
CA SER A 12 18.41 16.72 3.14
C SER A 12 17.76 15.53 2.48
N ILE A 13 16.43 15.54 2.36
CA ILE A 13 15.63 14.51 1.68
C ILE A 13 14.55 15.19 0.84
N SER A 14 14.27 14.61 -0.32
CA SER A 14 13.32 15.11 -1.31
C SER A 14 12.29 14.04 -1.67
N HIS A 15 11.19 14.47 -2.29
CA HIS A 15 10.22 13.55 -2.88
C HIS A 15 10.92 12.56 -3.83
N GLY A 16 10.62 11.28 -3.67
CA GLY A 16 11.18 10.21 -4.47
C GLY A 16 12.47 9.58 -3.92
N ASP A 17 13.16 10.24 -2.98
CA ASP A 17 14.37 9.69 -2.38
C ASP A 17 14.11 8.37 -1.66
N LEU A 18 15.06 7.44 -1.79
CA LEU A 18 15.01 6.13 -1.15
C LEU A 18 15.81 6.13 0.15
N PHE A 19 15.25 5.49 1.16
CA PHE A 19 15.95 5.36 2.43
C PHE A 19 15.60 4.07 3.17
N LYS A 20 16.47 3.72 4.13
CA LYS A 20 16.24 2.70 5.16
C LYS A 20 16.75 3.20 6.50
N LEU A 21 16.30 2.58 7.56
CA LEU A 21 16.84 2.78 8.89
C LEU A 21 18.07 1.88 9.08
N SER A 22 19.17 2.42 9.61
CA SER A 22 20.25 1.61 10.17
C SER A 22 19.94 1.37 11.64
N VAL A 23 19.45 0.18 11.96
CA VAL A 23 19.10 -0.21 13.33
C VAL A 23 20.28 -0.93 13.95
N HIS A 24 20.65 -0.52 15.17
CA HIS A 24 21.76 -1.10 15.93
C HIS A 24 21.21 -1.74 17.21
N TRP A 25 21.70 -2.92 17.51
CA TRP A 25 21.37 -3.67 18.74
C TRP A 25 22.63 -4.28 19.33
N GLU A 26 22.53 -4.86 20.51
CA GLU A 26 23.66 -5.55 21.13
C GLU A 26 24.16 -6.69 20.21
N GLY A 27 25.40 -6.63 19.79
CA GLY A 27 26.03 -7.64 18.94
C GLY A 27 25.77 -7.49 17.44
N GLY A 28 25.05 -6.43 16.97
CA GLY A 28 24.83 -6.30 15.55
C GLY A 28 24.19 -5.00 15.06
N ARG A 29 24.04 -4.96 13.76
CA ARG A 29 23.29 -3.89 13.06
C ARG A 29 22.66 -4.43 11.79
N GLY A 30 21.63 -3.76 11.28
CA GLY A 30 21.03 -4.09 9.99
C GLY A 30 20.18 -2.95 9.44
N GLU A 31 19.96 -3.01 8.14
CA GLU A 31 19.04 -2.09 7.48
C GLU A 31 17.59 -2.58 7.65
N ARG A 32 16.69 -1.66 7.92
CA ARG A 32 15.24 -1.93 8.08
C ARG A 32 14.41 -0.91 7.35
N ILE A 33 13.28 -1.35 6.83
CA ILE A 33 12.22 -0.45 6.39
C ILE A 33 11.46 -0.01 7.63
N PRO A 34 11.14 1.28 7.80
CA PRO A 34 10.33 1.74 8.94
C PRO A 34 9.02 0.99 9.02
N SER A 35 8.63 0.52 10.22
CA SER A 35 7.38 -0.24 10.41
C SER A 35 6.11 0.54 10.04
N TYR A 36 6.18 1.86 10.06
CA TYR A 36 5.10 2.78 9.66
C TYR A 36 5.37 3.44 8.29
N ALA A 37 6.16 2.79 7.43
CA ALA A 37 6.40 3.29 6.09
C ALA A 37 5.09 3.38 5.30
N THR A 38 4.81 4.53 4.70
CA THR A 38 3.60 4.79 3.90
C THR A 38 3.82 4.58 2.40
N ARG A 39 5.06 4.49 1.97
CA ARG A 39 5.44 4.16 0.60
C ARG A 39 6.70 3.30 0.60
N VAL A 40 6.61 2.14 0.01
CA VAL A 40 7.70 1.18 -0.16
C VAL A 40 7.72 0.76 -1.61
N ILE A 41 8.89 0.71 -2.22
CA ILE A 41 9.05 0.30 -3.60
C ILE A 41 10.10 -0.79 -3.71
N GLN A 42 9.97 -1.62 -4.74
CA GLN A 42 10.95 -2.64 -5.09
C GLN A 42 11.73 -2.19 -6.32
N ASP A 43 13.05 -2.23 -6.25
CA ASP A 43 13.91 -2.02 -7.42
C ASP A 43 13.76 -3.20 -8.38
N ASP A 44 13.46 -2.93 -9.64
CA ASP A 44 13.16 -3.98 -10.63
C ASP A 44 14.33 -4.90 -10.95
N ARG A 45 15.57 -4.39 -10.87
CA ARG A 45 16.77 -5.13 -11.19
C ARG A 45 17.30 -5.94 -10.00
N THR A 46 17.39 -5.30 -8.84
CA THR A 46 17.99 -5.92 -7.64
C THR A 46 16.95 -6.65 -6.80
N LYS A 47 15.66 -6.37 -7.01
CA LYS A 47 14.53 -6.84 -6.20
C LYS A 47 14.59 -6.41 -4.74
N ILE A 48 15.43 -5.42 -4.41
CA ILE A 48 15.56 -4.87 -3.08
C ILE A 48 14.43 -3.87 -2.83
N PHE A 49 13.79 -4.01 -1.68
CA PHE A 49 12.77 -3.07 -1.21
C PHE A 49 13.43 -1.90 -0.46
N SER A 50 12.88 -0.72 -0.64
CA SER A 50 13.28 0.50 0.07
C SER A 50 12.06 1.35 0.39
N CYS A 51 12.10 2.07 1.51
CA CYS A 51 11.15 3.12 1.78
C CYS A 51 11.41 4.29 0.83
N GLN A 52 10.34 4.91 0.33
CA GLN A 52 10.44 6.08 -0.53
C GLN A 52 9.80 7.28 0.17
N VAL A 53 10.49 8.41 0.16
CA VAL A 53 9.94 9.69 0.61
C VAL A 53 8.82 10.08 -0.34
N TRP A 54 7.59 10.04 0.14
CA TRP A 54 6.42 10.42 -0.65
C TRP A 54 5.88 11.76 -0.16
N LYS A 55 6.26 12.81 -0.86
CA LYS A 55 5.86 14.18 -0.56
C LYS A 55 5.62 14.92 -1.87
N PRO A 56 4.45 14.73 -2.49
CA PRO A 56 4.08 15.43 -3.71
C PRO A 56 4.04 16.94 -3.49
N GLU A 57 4.17 17.73 -4.54
CA GLU A 57 4.17 19.20 -4.49
C GLU A 57 2.86 19.76 -3.93
N SER A 58 1.75 19.09 -4.19
CA SER A 58 0.44 19.42 -3.64
C SER A 58 -0.22 18.18 -3.03
N GLU A 59 -0.95 18.38 -1.94
CA GLU A 59 -1.80 17.33 -1.38
C GLU A 59 -2.91 16.98 -2.38
N TYR A 60 -3.34 15.71 -2.36
CA TYR A 60 -4.46 15.27 -3.17
C TYR A 60 -5.74 15.99 -2.73
N ALA A 61 -6.36 16.70 -3.66
CA ALA A 61 -7.65 17.38 -3.41
C ALA A 61 -8.79 16.40 -3.73
N TRP A 62 -9.49 15.95 -2.69
CA TRP A 62 -10.65 15.09 -2.84
C TRP A 62 -11.82 15.85 -3.46
N GLU A 63 -12.46 15.31 -4.49
CA GLU A 63 -13.70 15.86 -5.03
C GLU A 63 -14.88 15.51 -4.10
N ILE A 64 -14.81 14.35 -3.43
CA ILE A 64 -15.79 13.91 -2.43
C ILE A 64 -15.13 13.85 -1.05
N GLU A 65 -15.09 14.97 -0.35
CA GLU A 65 -14.48 15.06 0.99
C GLU A 65 -15.23 14.25 2.07
N ASN A 66 -16.57 14.20 1.97
CA ASN A 66 -17.44 13.55 2.95
C ASN A 66 -18.36 12.55 2.26
N PHE A 67 -17.84 11.38 1.95
CA PHE A 67 -18.62 10.32 1.35
C PHE A 67 -19.63 9.74 2.35
N THR A 68 -20.91 9.78 2.00
CA THR A 68 -21.97 9.11 2.74
C THR A 68 -22.37 7.85 1.98
N ALA A 69 -22.14 6.70 2.60
CA ALA A 69 -22.50 5.43 2.00
C ALA A 69 -24.03 5.34 1.80
N PRO A 70 -24.51 4.81 0.66
CA PRO A 70 -25.93 4.55 0.46
C PRO A 70 -26.51 3.64 1.57
N GLU A 71 -27.73 3.89 2.02
CA GLU A 71 -28.40 3.05 3.03
C GLU A 71 -28.87 1.68 2.48
N THR A 72 -28.74 1.48 1.17
CA THR A 72 -29.10 0.22 0.51
C THR A 72 -28.16 -0.92 0.91
N ALA A 73 -28.67 -2.15 0.86
CA ALA A 73 -27.84 -3.34 1.07
C ALA A 73 -26.62 -3.35 0.12
N PRO A 74 -25.43 -3.75 0.60
CA PRO A 74 -24.26 -3.82 -0.25
C PRO A 74 -24.39 -4.93 -1.29
N VAL A 75 -24.20 -4.55 -2.56
CA VAL A 75 -23.99 -5.47 -3.67
C VAL A 75 -22.53 -5.33 -4.05
N ILE A 76 -21.72 -6.31 -3.64
CA ILE A 76 -20.25 -6.20 -3.60
C ILE A 76 -19.65 -6.79 -4.87
N TYR A 77 -18.75 -6.04 -5.49
CA TYR A 77 -17.81 -6.53 -6.49
C TYR A 77 -16.43 -6.64 -5.84
N GLU A 78 -15.97 -7.88 -5.63
CA GLU A 78 -14.63 -8.14 -5.12
C GLU A 78 -13.64 -8.20 -6.28
N ALA A 79 -12.49 -7.53 -6.14
CA ALA A 79 -11.50 -7.45 -7.19
C ALA A 79 -10.07 -7.36 -6.65
N HIS A 80 -9.15 -8.03 -7.37
CA HIS A 80 -7.71 -7.85 -7.21
C HIS A 80 -7.19 -6.91 -8.28
N ILE A 81 -6.60 -5.78 -7.90
CA ILE A 81 -6.15 -4.74 -8.85
C ILE A 81 -5.23 -5.30 -9.94
N GLY A 82 -4.21 -6.06 -9.55
CA GLY A 82 -3.22 -6.60 -10.49
C GLY A 82 -3.76 -7.67 -11.44
N MET A 83 -4.91 -8.29 -11.11
CA MET A 83 -5.56 -9.30 -11.96
C MET A 83 -6.68 -8.71 -12.82
N ALA A 84 -7.07 -7.47 -12.61
CA ALA A 84 -8.18 -6.83 -13.28
C ALA A 84 -7.76 -6.22 -14.64
N THR A 85 -7.15 -7.03 -15.48
CA THR A 85 -6.73 -6.68 -16.85
C THR A 85 -6.84 -7.90 -17.74
N GLU A 86 -7.13 -7.69 -19.03
CA GLU A 86 -7.12 -8.75 -20.07
C GLU A 86 -5.74 -8.92 -20.73
N GLU A 87 -4.81 -8.01 -20.43
CA GLU A 87 -3.45 -8.06 -20.96
C GLU A 87 -2.55 -8.93 -20.07
N GLU A 88 -1.52 -9.56 -20.66
CA GLU A 88 -0.52 -10.38 -19.94
C GLU A 88 0.46 -9.51 -19.13
N LYS A 89 -0.08 -8.71 -18.21
CA LYS A 89 0.66 -7.81 -17.30
C LYS A 89 -0.07 -7.63 -15.98
N LEU A 90 0.56 -6.94 -15.04
CA LEU A 90 -0.12 -6.49 -13.84
C LEU A 90 -1.03 -5.29 -14.16
N GLY A 91 -2.27 -5.35 -13.72
CA GLY A 91 -3.18 -4.20 -13.74
C GLY A 91 -2.75 -3.12 -12.75
N THR A 92 -3.15 -1.89 -13.02
CA THR A 92 -2.85 -0.72 -12.19
C THR A 92 -4.11 -0.06 -11.63
N TYR A 93 -3.97 0.77 -10.59
CA TYR A 93 -5.09 1.57 -10.06
C TYR A 93 -5.71 2.45 -11.15
N ALA A 94 -4.88 3.07 -11.99
CA ALA A 94 -5.35 3.92 -13.09
C ALA A 94 -6.16 3.14 -14.13
N GLU A 95 -5.69 1.96 -14.52
CA GLU A 95 -6.40 1.09 -15.47
C GLU A 95 -7.69 0.55 -14.87
N PHE A 96 -7.68 0.17 -13.59
CA PHE A 96 -8.89 -0.25 -12.89
C PHE A 96 -9.93 0.88 -12.88
N THR A 97 -9.50 2.09 -12.58
CA THR A 97 -10.38 3.28 -12.58
C THR A 97 -10.96 3.55 -13.97
N GLY A 98 -10.15 3.44 -15.01
CA GLY A 98 -10.59 3.74 -16.37
C GLY A 98 -11.41 2.64 -17.06
N ASN A 99 -11.08 1.38 -16.79
CA ASN A 99 -11.62 0.25 -17.56
C ASN A 99 -12.60 -0.61 -16.75
N VAL A 100 -12.34 -0.83 -15.46
CA VAL A 100 -13.12 -1.77 -14.64
C VAL A 100 -14.23 -1.06 -13.86
N LEU A 101 -13.93 0.08 -13.24
CA LEU A 101 -14.92 0.85 -12.48
C LEU A 101 -16.18 1.19 -13.30
N PRO A 102 -16.09 1.63 -14.59
CA PRO A 102 -17.29 1.86 -15.38
C PRO A 102 -18.16 0.61 -15.60
N LEU A 103 -17.54 -0.57 -15.68
CA LEU A 103 -18.28 -1.83 -15.82
C LEU A 103 -18.99 -2.20 -14.54
N ILE A 104 -18.34 -1.98 -13.38
CA ILE A 104 -18.93 -2.19 -12.04
C ILE A 104 -20.18 -1.32 -11.87
N ILE A 105 -20.07 -0.03 -12.22
CA ILE A 105 -21.18 0.94 -12.19
C ILE A 105 -22.34 0.47 -13.08
N LYS A 106 -22.03 0.13 -14.33
CA LYS A 106 -23.01 -0.32 -15.32
C LYS A 106 -23.73 -1.60 -14.88
N SER A 107 -23.03 -2.48 -14.16
CA SER A 107 -23.56 -3.75 -13.68
C SER A 107 -24.41 -3.62 -12.42
N GLY A 108 -24.54 -2.43 -11.85
CA GLY A 108 -25.41 -2.15 -10.71
C GLY A 108 -24.82 -2.51 -9.34
N TYR A 109 -23.51 -2.76 -9.26
CA TYR A 109 -22.83 -2.88 -7.96
C TYR A 109 -22.75 -1.52 -7.27
N ASN A 110 -22.87 -1.51 -5.95
CA ASN A 110 -22.80 -0.31 -5.13
C ASN A 110 -21.64 -0.33 -4.12
N THR A 111 -20.82 -1.37 -4.17
CA THR A 111 -19.68 -1.57 -3.28
C THR A 111 -18.57 -2.29 -4.04
N ILE A 112 -17.35 -1.81 -3.92
CA ILE A 112 -16.13 -2.49 -4.39
C ILE A 112 -15.39 -2.96 -3.15
N GLN A 113 -15.00 -4.23 -3.11
CA GLN A 113 -14.05 -4.78 -2.14
C GLN A 113 -12.72 -5.00 -2.84
N LEU A 114 -11.71 -4.22 -2.46
CA LEU A 114 -10.34 -4.41 -2.94
C LEU A 114 -9.67 -5.50 -2.12
N MET A 115 -9.31 -6.61 -2.77
CA MET A 115 -8.47 -7.65 -2.16
C MET A 115 -7.15 -7.02 -1.72
N ALA A 116 -6.50 -7.64 -0.73
CA ALA A 116 -5.35 -7.11 -0.01
C ALA A 116 -4.37 -6.29 -0.88
N ILE A 117 -4.32 -4.98 -0.66
CA ILE A 117 -3.48 -4.03 -1.41
C ILE A 117 -2.27 -3.55 -0.60
N GLN A 118 -2.09 -4.01 0.63
CA GLN A 118 -0.91 -3.68 1.43
C GLN A 118 0.36 -4.19 0.74
N GLU A 119 1.50 -3.52 0.95
CA GLU A 119 2.74 -3.92 0.27
C GLU A 119 3.20 -5.30 0.72
N HIS A 120 3.58 -6.12 -0.26
CA HIS A 120 3.93 -7.53 -0.09
C HIS A 120 5.06 -7.92 -1.04
N PRO A 121 6.00 -8.81 -0.62
CA PRO A 121 7.16 -9.16 -1.43
C PRO A 121 6.83 -10.15 -2.56
N PHE A 122 5.84 -11.02 -2.34
CA PHE A 122 5.50 -12.10 -3.27
C PHE A 122 4.13 -11.86 -3.92
N TYR A 123 4.13 -11.51 -5.20
CA TYR A 123 2.91 -11.23 -5.95
C TYR A 123 1.89 -12.38 -5.90
N GLY A 124 2.35 -13.64 -5.98
CA GLY A 124 1.49 -14.83 -5.93
C GLY A 124 0.75 -15.01 -4.60
N SER A 125 1.04 -14.20 -3.58
CA SER A 125 0.23 -14.15 -2.36
C SER A 125 -1.03 -13.30 -2.52
N PHE A 126 -1.20 -12.60 -3.63
CA PHE A 126 -2.29 -11.65 -3.91
C PHE A 126 -2.46 -10.57 -2.81
N GLY A 127 -1.35 -10.19 -2.15
CA GLY A 127 -1.37 -9.23 -1.05
C GLY A 127 -1.60 -9.83 0.33
N TYR A 128 -1.84 -11.13 0.45
CA TYR A 128 -2.13 -11.76 1.74
C TYR A 128 -0.88 -12.14 2.56
N HIS A 129 0.33 -11.93 2.04
CA HIS A 129 1.59 -12.01 2.78
C HIS A 129 2.19 -10.61 2.96
N VAL A 130 1.63 -9.84 3.89
CA VAL A 130 1.97 -8.43 4.10
C VAL A 130 3.37 -8.26 4.65
N ALA A 131 4.11 -7.31 4.07
CA ALA A 131 5.40 -6.83 4.58
C ALA A 131 5.28 -5.47 5.26
N ASN A 132 4.54 -4.53 4.66
CA ASN A 132 4.40 -3.16 5.15
C ASN A 132 2.91 -2.78 5.25
N PHE A 133 2.44 -2.65 6.48
CA PHE A 133 1.01 -2.52 6.79
C PHE A 133 0.39 -1.18 6.40
N PHE A 134 1.19 -0.12 6.31
CA PHE A 134 0.74 1.25 6.05
C PHE A 134 1.06 1.74 4.63
N ALA A 135 1.69 0.89 3.82
CA ALA A 135 1.98 1.18 2.42
C ALA A 135 1.05 0.38 1.51
N ALA A 136 0.40 1.07 0.57
CA ALA A 136 -0.24 0.40 -0.55
C ALA A 136 0.81 -0.14 -1.53
N SER A 137 0.55 -1.30 -2.14
CA SER A 137 1.51 -1.94 -3.04
C SER A 137 1.87 -1.03 -4.21
N SER A 138 3.16 -0.80 -4.35
CA SER A 138 3.74 0.04 -5.39
C SER A 138 3.64 -0.59 -6.78
N ARG A 139 3.38 -1.89 -6.86
CA ARG A 139 3.19 -2.60 -8.13
C ARG A 139 1.98 -2.11 -8.91
N PHE A 140 0.97 -1.60 -8.24
CA PHE A 140 -0.28 -1.19 -8.87
C PHE A 140 -0.36 0.30 -9.16
N GLY A 141 0.68 1.08 -8.80
CA GLY A 141 0.74 2.52 -9.06
C GLY A 141 1.19 3.34 -7.86
N THR A 142 0.82 4.60 -7.87
CA THR A 142 1.13 5.58 -6.84
C THR A 142 0.02 5.65 -5.78
N PRO A 143 0.30 6.23 -4.59
CA PRO A 143 -0.73 6.54 -3.62
C PRO A 143 -1.84 7.44 -4.18
N GLU A 144 -1.49 8.38 -5.06
CA GLU A 144 -2.45 9.27 -5.71
C GLU A 144 -3.36 8.51 -6.68
N ASP A 145 -2.85 7.52 -7.43
CA ASP A 145 -3.67 6.68 -8.31
C ASP A 145 -4.73 5.91 -7.49
N LEU A 146 -4.37 5.40 -6.32
CA LEU A 146 -5.33 4.76 -5.41
C LEU A 146 -6.37 5.76 -4.88
N LYS A 147 -5.94 6.98 -4.53
CA LYS A 147 -6.88 8.03 -4.09
C LYS A 147 -7.85 8.39 -5.21
N VAL A 148 -7.35 8.52 -6.46
CA VAL A 148 -8.21 8.75 -7.64
C VAL A 148 -9.23 7.64 -7.80
N LEU A 149 -8.85 6.37 -7.67
CA LEU A 149 -9.77 5.24 -7.73
C LEU A 149 -10.89 5.37 -6.68
N VAL A 150 -10.52 5.63 -5.42
CA VAL A 150 -11.49 5.77 -4.33
C VAL A 150 -12.42 6.95 -4.58
N ASP A 151 -11.88 8.10 -4.98
CA ASP A 151 -12.63 9.32 -5.23
C ASP A 151 -13.63 9.14 -6.39
N LYS A 152 -13.19 8.52 -7.49
CA LYS A 152 -14.06 8.21 -8.63
C LYS A 152 -15.16 7.20 -8.27
N ALA A 153 -14.87 6.22 -7.43
CA ALA A 153 -15.88 5.31 -6.90
C ALA A 153 -16.91 6.07 -6.04
N HIS A 154 -16.45 6.96 -5.15
CA HIS A 154 -17.32 7.79 -4.31
C HIS A 154 -18.17 8.75 -5.13
N GLN A 155 -17.64 9.37 -6.19
CA GLN A 155 -18.41 10.21 -7.12
C GLN A 155 -19.57 9.44 -7.77
N ALA A 156 -19.35 8.14 -8.02
CA ALA A 156 -20.39 7.24 -8.54
C ALA A 156 -21.32 6.67 -7.46
N GLY A 157 -21.20 7.08 -6.19
CA GLY A 157 -21.98 6.56 -5.07
C GLY A 157 -21.59 5.15 -4.62
N ILE A 158 -20.41 4.67 -5.01
CA ILE A 158 -19.93 3.32 -4.70
C ILE A 158 -19.03 3.36 -3.45
N ARG A 159 -19.32 2.50 -2.48
CA ARG A 159 -18.44 2.25 -1.32
C ARG A 159 -17.17 1.55 -1.75
N VAL A 160 -16.06 1.87 -1.11
CA VAL A 160 -14.81 1.12 -1.25
C VAL A 160 -14.46 0.47 0.08
N ILE A 161 -14.30 -0.84 0.08
CA ILE A 161 -13.83 -1.65 1.21
C ILE A 161 -12.45 -2.17 0.85
N MET A 162 -11.53 -2.16 1.80
CA MET A 162 -10.18 -2.72 1.63
C MET A 162 -9.97 -3.89 2.59
N ASP A 163 -9.47 -5.01 2.06
CA ASP A 163 -9.02 -6.11 2.89
C ASP A 163 -7.72 -5.72 3.60
N LEU A 164 -7.76 -5.73 4.92
CA LEU A 164 -6.59 -5.50 5.77
C LEU A 164 -6.15 -6.82 6.41
N VAL A 165 -4.96 -7.26 6.05
CA VAL A 165 -4.41 -8.54 6.50
C VAL A 165 -3.41 -8.31 7.62
N HIS A 166 -3.68 -8.86 8.79
CA HIS A 166 -2.79 -8.75 9.97
C HIS A 166 -2.15 -10.08 10.37
N SER A 167 -2.83 -11.21 10.17
CA SER A 167 -2.41 -12.53 10.66
C SER A 167 -1.35 -13.23 9.82
N HIS A 168 -1.11 -12.81 8.60
CA HIS A 168 -0.21 -13.44 7.64
C HIS A 168 0.97 -12.54 7.26
N SER A 169 1.50 -11.78 8.22
CA SER A 169 2.72 -10.98 8.02
C SER A 169 3.91 -11.86 7.68
N VAL A 170 4.72 -11.43 6.71
CA VAL A 170 5.96 -12.13 6.38
C VAL A 170 7.02 -11.91 7.44
N LYS A 171 7.77 -12.96 7.76
CA LYS A 171 8.92 -12.90 8.69
C LYS A 171 10.22 -12.44 8.01
N ASN A 172 10.10 -11.82 6.83
CA ASN A 172 11.24 -11.35 6.07
C ASN A 172 11.96 -10.22 6.82
N ILE A 173 13.30 -10.26 6.83
CA ILE A 173 14.13 -9.33 7.59
C ILE A 173 14.31 -8.01 6.83
N ASN A 174 14.47 -8.10 5.50
CA ASN A 174 14.87 -6.95 4.68
C ASN A 174 13.69 -6.04 4.33
N GLU A 175 12.52 -6.62 4.04
CA GLU A 175 11.32 -5.90 3.62
C GLU A 175 10.16 -5.93 4.61
N GLY A 176 10.20 -6.89 5.57
CA GLY A 176 9.16 -7.06 6.60
C GLY A 176 9.62 -6.64 7.99
N LEU A 177 8.95 -7.19 9.00
CA LEU A 177 9.20 -6.89 10.41
C LEU A 177 10.05 -7.95 11.13
N GLY A 178 10.54 -8.98 10.40
CA GLY A 178 11.37 -10.03 10.99
C GLY A 178 12.68 -9.48 11.53
N MET A 179 13.06 -9.92 12.74
CA MET A 179 14.32 -9.52 13.38
C MET A 179 14.53 -7.99 13.39
N PHE A 180 13.47 -7.20 13.54
CA PHE A 180 13.53 -5.75 13.37
C PHE A 180 14.55 -5.10 14.31
N ASP A 181 14.57 -5.52 15.57
CA ASP A 181 15.52 -5.09 16.61
C ASP A 181 16.68 -6.08 16.85
N GLY A 182 16.88 -7.04 15.94
CA GLY A 182 17.85 -8.12 16.07
C GLY A 182 17.35 -9.33 16.83
N THR A 183 16.11 -9.29 17.35
CA THR A 183 15.49 -10.44 18.04
C THR A 183 14.27 -10.98 17.27
N PRO A 184 13.98 -12.29 17.36
CA PRO A 184 12.83 -12.86 16.67
C PRO A 184 11.48 -12.49 17.30
N GLY A 185 11.46 -12.10 18.57
CA GLY A 185 10.26 -12.01 19.40
C GLY A 185 9.57 -10.65 19.44
N GLN A 186 10.06 -9.62 18.76
CA GLN A 186 9.45 -8.29 18.83
C GLN A 186 8.06 -8.23 18.20
N TYR A 187 7.89 -8.84 17.05
CA TYR A 187 6.64 -8.84 16.28
C TYR A 187 6.08 -10.25 16.04
N PHE A 188 6.88 -11.30 16.23
CA PHE A 188 6.51 -12.67 15.97
C PHE A 188 6.79 -13.56 17.18
N HIS A 189 5.88 -14.48 17.47
CA HIS A 189 5.97 -15.47 18.57
C HIS A 189 6.30 -16.85 18.03
#